data_028a6e84561459107b350400d7a5210b
#
_entry.id   028a6e84561459107b350400d7a5210b
#
_cell.length_a   1.000
_cell.length_b   1.000
_cell.length_c   1.000
_cell.angle_alpha   90.00
_cell.angle_beta   90.00
_cell.angle_gamma   90.00
#
_symmetry.space_group_name_H-M   'P 1'
#
loop_
_entity.id
_entity.type
_entity.pdbx_description
1 polymer ?
#
loop_
_entity_poly.entity_id
_entity_poly.type
_entity_poly.pdbx_seq_one_letter_code
_entity_poly.pdbx_strand_id
1 'polypeptide(L)'
;SLHDALPISVLRGRVVQGIADPAIFDESRGESIAAMMERGPNFLHWMPGDHTRLAGKMQMHYRLNFDGEGRPMLQVFNTCKHFIRTIPNLVYDESNVEDIDTRQEDHIYDECRYVLMENPISPPRHTSAPPVLDDPLELHRKAKFYRI
;
A
#
# COMPACT_ATOMS: atom_id res chain seq x y z
N SER A 1 -12.85 3.96 -18.24
CA SER A 1 -12.81 5.38 -18.61
C SER A 1 -12.72 6.19 -17.31
N LEU A 2 -11.94 7.26 -17.30
CA LEU A 2 -11.78 8.20 -16.15
C LEU A 2 -13.13 8.79 -15.69
N HIS A 3 -14.20 8.62 -16.45
CA HIS A 3 -15.54 9.11 -16.14
C HIS A 3 -16.25 8.30 -15.04
N ASP A 4 -15.78 7.10 -14.75
CA ASP A 4 -16.42 6.23 -13.76
C ASP A 4 -15.76 6.31 -12.37
N ALA A 5 -14.66 7.05 -12.25
CA ALA A 5 -13.83 6.99 -11.06
C ALA A 5 -14.28 7.88 -9.90
N LEU A 6 -15.04 8.95 -10.15
CA LEU A 6 -15.51 9.84 -9.09
C LEU A 6 -16.90 10.39 -9.42
N PRO A 7 -17.87 10.32 -8.52
CA PRO A 7 -19.08 11.11 -8.65
C PRO A 7 -18.68 12.59 -8.49
N ILE A 8 -18.41 13.26 -9.63
CA ILE A 8 -18.03 14.69 -9.73
C ILE A 8 -18.99 15.56 -8.88
N SER A 9 -20.21 15.10 -8.70
CA SER A 9 -21.21 15.75 -7.86
C SER A 9 -20.84 15.84 -6.37
N VAL A 10 -20.11 14.84 -5.84
CA VAL A 10 -19.71 14.79 -4.42
C VAL A 10 -18.50 15.71 -4.16
N LEU A 11 -17.68 15.92 -5.19
CA LEU A 11 -16.46 16.73 -5.10
C LEU A 11 -16.65 18.16 -5.57
N ARG A 12 -17.85 18.53 -5.98
CA ARG A 12 -18.15 19.86 -6.50
C ARG A 12 -17.77 20.95 -5.50
N GLY A 13 -16.86 21.83 -5.91
CA GLY A 13 -16.33 22.92 -5.07
C GLY A 13 -15.23 22.53 -4.10
N ARG A 14 -14.71 21.29 -4.18
CA ARG A 14 -13.52 20.87 -3.43
C ARG A 14 -12.32 20.84 -4.37
N VAL A 15 -11.17 21.30 -3.88
CA VAL A 15 -9.88 21.07 -4.54
C VAL A 15 -9.52 19.63 -4.32
N VAL A 16 -9.43 18.86 -5.41
CA VAL A 16 -8.99 17.46 -5.37
C VAL A 16 -7.58 17.41 -5.88
N GLN A 17 -6.67 17.00 -5.03
CA GLN A 17 -5.30 16.74 -5.39
C GLN A 17 -5.15 15.26 -5.70
N GLY A 18 -4.65 14.93 -6.87
CA GLY A 18 -4.37 13.56 -7.29
C GLY A 18 -2.89 13.22 -7.12
N ILE A 19 -2.62 11.94 -6.94
CA ILE A 19 -1.27 11.37 -6.99
C ILE A 19 -1.16 10.54 -8.25
N ALA A 20 -0.05 10.67 -8.96
CA ALA A 20 0.14 9.96 -10.21
C ALA A 20 1.58 9.47 -10.38
N ASP A 21 1.76 8.53 -11.31
CA ASP A 21 3.09 8.04 -11.68
C ASP A 21 4.00 9.22 -12.09
N PRO A 22 5.23 9.28 -11.56
CA PRO A 22 6.19 10.33 -11.93
C PRO A 22 6.43 10.49 -13.43
N ALA A 23 6.20 9.45 -14.23
CA ALA A 23 6.38 9.51 -15.67
C ALA A 23 5.46 10.53 -16.38
N ILE A 24 4.30 10.86 -15.79
CA ILE A 24 3.42 11.89 -16.40
C ILE A 24 3.96 13.32 -16.28
N PHE A 25 4.99 13.53 -15.45
CA PHE A 25 5.67 14.82 -15.25
C PHE A 25 6.91 14.97 -16.14
N ASP A 26 7.25 13.98 -16.96
CA ASP A 26 8.40 14.04 -17.86
C ASP A 26 8.17 15.09 -18.96
N GLU A 27 9.05 16.08 -19.01
CA GLU A 27 9.07 17.17 -20.00
C GLU A 27 10.15 16.99 -21.07
N SER A 28 10.88 15.88 -21.08
CA SER A 28 11.99 15.64 -22.01
C SER A 28 11.59 15.67 -23.49
N ARG A 29 10.30 15.48 -23.77
CA ARG A 29 9.73 15.47 -25.14
C ARG A 29 8.77 16.63 -25.41
N GLY A 30 8.74 17.64 -24.55
CA GLY A 30 7.82 18.76 -24.63
C GLY A 30 7.00 18.91 -23.34
N GLU A 31 5.80 19.43 -23.47
CA GLU A 31 4.92 19.61 -22.32
C GLU A 31 4.52 18.26 -21.69
N SER A 32 4.57 18.20 -20.36
CA SER A 32 4.20 16.99 -19.63
C SER A 32 2.68 16.70 -19.67
N ILE A 33 2.33 15.44 -19.53
CA ILE A 33 0.91 15.01 -19.44
C ILE A 33 0.23 15.69 -18.25
N ALA A 34 0.92 15.79 -17.12
CA ALA A 34 0.41 16.48 -15.93
C ALA A 34 0.03 17.95 -16.22
N ALA A 35 0.92 18.70 -16.88
CA ALA A 35 0.65 20.08 -17.27
C ALA A 35 -0.52 20.21 -18.25
N MET A 36 -0.64 19.28 -19.19
CA MET A 36 -1.79 19.23 -20.11
C MET A 36 -3.11 18.99 -19.37
N MET A 37 -3.11 18.11 -18.38
CA MET A 37 -4.30 17.80 -17.56
C MET A 37 -4.68 18.96 -16.66
N GLU A 38 -3.70 19.69 -16.13
CA GLU A 38 -3.94 20.87 -15.27
C GLU A 38 -4.58 22.03 -16.04
N ARG A 39 -4.21 22.22 -17.32
CA ARG A 39 -4.80 23.24 -18.20
C ARG A 39 -6.13 22.84 -18.84
N GLY A 40 -6.47 21.56 -18.77
CA GLY A 40 -7.70 21.03 -19.37
C GLY A 40 -8.95 21.52 -18.65
N PRO A 41 -10.14 21.23 -19.21
CA PRO A 41 -11.42 21.71 -18.67
C PRO A 41 -11.71 21.22 -17.25
N ASN A 42 -11.00 20.19 -16.78
CA ASN A 42 -11.20 19.58 -15.48
C ASN A 42 -10.26 20.10 -14.39
N PHE A 43 -9.24 20.89 -14.73
CA PHE A 43 -8.26 21.46 -13.79
C PHE A 43 -7.75 20.45 -12.77
N LEU A 44 -7.28 19.30 -13.24
CA LEU A 44 -6.79 18.23 -12.38
C LEU A 44 -5.33 18.55 -12.00
N HIS A 45 -5.14 18.82 -10.73
CA HIS A 45 -3.81 19.01 -10.18
C HIS A 45 -3.26 17.67 -9.66
N TRP A 46 -2.09 17.29 -10.17
CA TRP A 46 -1.41 16.05 -9.82
C TRP A 46 -0.12 16.33 -9.06
N MET A 47 0.22 15.45 -8.14
CA MET A 47 1.55 15.37 -7.53
C MET A 47 2.22 14.05 -7.95
N PRO A 48 3.56 14.05 -8.09
CA PRO A 48 4.29 12.83 -8.36
C PRO A 48 4.26 11.91 -7.14
N GLY A 49 3.86 10.66 -7.33
CA GLY A 49 3.88 9.65 -6.29
C GLY A 49 5.32 9.24 -5.92
N ASP A 50 5.51 8.87 -4.66
CA ASP A 50 6.77 8.26 -4.23
C ASP A 50 6.87 6.86 -4.82
N HIS A 51 7.83 6.67 -5.72
CA HIS A 51 8.06 5.41 -6.42
C HIS A 51 9.01 4.43 -5.69
N THR A 52 9.35 4.69 -4.42
CA THR A 52 10.15 3.80 -3.60
C THR A 52 9.44 2.45 -3.41
N ARG A 53 9.85 1.45 -4.20
CA ARG A 53 9.11 0.20 -4.36
C ARG A 53 8.97 -0.58 -3.06
N LEU A 54 10.07 -0.79 -2.34
CA LEU A 54 10.05 -1.56 -1.09
C LEU A 54 9.20 -0.89 0.00
N ALA A 55 9.35 0.42 0.19
CA ALA A 55 8.54 1.16 1.17
C ALA A 55 7.05 1.09 0.82
N GLY A 56 6.69 1.29 -0.45
CA GLY A 56 5.32 1.19 -0.92
C GLY A 56 4.73 -0.22 -0.75
N LYS A 57 5.52 -1.26 -1.05
CA LYS A 57 5.13 -2.65 -0.80
C LYS A 57 4.82 -2.88 0.68
N MET A 58 5.66 -2.37 1.58
CA MET A 58 5.41 -2.49 3.01
C MET A 58 4.12 -1.78 3.44
N GLN A 59 3.80 -0.61 2.85
CA GLN A 59 2.53 0.08 3.10
C GLN A 59 1.33 -0.76 2.64
N MET A 60 1.41 -1.44 1.50
CA MET A 60 0.38 -2.38 1.07
C MET A 60 0.20 -3.52 2.08
N HIS A 61 1.30 -4.17 2.51
CA HIS A 61 1.25 -5.25 3.50
C HIS A 61 0.63 -4.81 4.83
N TYR A 62 1.03 -3.64 5.35
CA TYR A 62 0.48 -3.13 6.60
C TYR A 62 -1.03 -2.91 6.51
N ARG A 63 -1.50 -2.35 5.38
CA ARG A 63 -2.92 -2.03 5.20
C ARG A 63 -3.78 -3.22 4.80
N LEU A 64 -3.22 -4.25 4.18
CA LEU A 64 -3.90 -5.51 3.92
C LEU A 64 -4.06 -6.38 5.17
N ASN A 65 -3.35 -6.03 6.23
CA ASN A 65 -3.47 -6.70 7.51
C ASN A 65 -4.66 -6.16 8.31
N PHE A 66 -5.00 -6.84 9.40
CA PHE A 66 -6.00 -6.37 10.35
C PHE A 66 -5.32 -5.56 11.47
N ASP A 67 -6.04 -4.59 12.02
CA ASP A 67 -5.58 -3.87 13.21
C ASP A 67 -5.65 -4.77 14.47
N GLY A 68 -5.21 -4.24 15.61
CA GLY A 68 -5.21 -4.98 16.88
C GLY A 68 -6.62 -5.37 17.39
N GLU A 69 -7.68 -4.79 16.80
CA GLU A 69 -9.08 -5.10 17.11
C GLU A 69 -9.72 -6.00 16.05
N GLY A 70 -8.96 -6.47 15.07
CA GLY A 70 -9.43 -7.34 14.00
C GLY A 70 -10.21 -6.62 12.89
N ARG A 71 -10.07 -5.28 12.76
CA ARG A 71 -10.73 -4.52 11.70
C ARG A 71 -9.82 -4.44 10.48
N PRO A 72 -10.38 -4.51 9.25
CA PRO A 72 -9.59 -4.35 8.04
C PRO A 72 -9.07 -2.91 7.93
N MET A 73 -7.78 -2.75 7.69
CA MET A 73 -7.13 -1.44 7.55
C MET A 73 -7.26 -0.89 6.11
N LEU A 74 -7.57 -1.73 5.14
CA LEU A 74 -7.89 -1.37 3.76
C LEU A 74 -9.23 -1.97 3.38
N GLN A 75 -10.14 -1.14 2.88
CA GLN A 75 -11.42 -1.56 2.35
C GLN A 75 -11.53 -1.16 0.89
N VAL A 76 -11.99 -2.07 0.06
CA VAL A 76 -12.11 -1.88 -1.38
C VAL A 76 -13.55 -2.10 -1.79
N PHE A 77 -14.12 -1.13 -2.53
CA PHE A 77 -15.47 -1.29 -3.06
C PHE A 77 -15.53 -2.44 -4.07
N ASN A 78 -16.63 -3.16 -4.07
CA ASN A 78 -16.87 -4.25 -5.01
C ASN A 78 -16.92 -3.81 -6.48
N THR A 79 -17.02 -2.52 -6.75
CA THR A 79 -16.92 -1.91 -8.07
C THR A 79 -15.49 -1.79 -8.58
N CYS A 80 -14.48 -1.86 -7.71
CA CYS A 80 -13.05 -1.81 -8.07
C CYS A 80 -12.59 -3.15 -8.66
N LYS A 81 -13.17 -3.55 -9.80
CA LYS A 81 -12.99 -4.87 -10.41
C LYS A 81 -11.54 -5.20 -10.74
N HIS A 82 -10.80 -4.22 -11.23
CA HIS A 82 -9.39 -4.41 -11.56
C HIS A 82 -8.56 -4.68 -10.32
N PHE A 83 -8.74 -3.93 -9.24
CA PHE A 83 -8.06 -4.17 -7.97
C PHE A 83 -8.33 -5.60 -7.46
N ILE A 84 -9.61 -5.99 -7.39
CA ILE A 84 -10.06 -7.29 -6.87
C ILE A 84 -9.48 -8.44 -7.72
N ARG A 85 -9.37 -8.25 -9.03
CA ARG A 85 -8.81 -9.24 -9.93
C ARG A 85 -7.29 -9.33 -9.86
N THR A 86 -6.62 -8.18 -9.80
CA THR A 86 -5.16 -8.08 -10.00
C THR A 86 -4.38 -8.37 -8.72
N ILE A 87 -4.72 -7.68 -7.61
CA ILE A 87 -3.90 -7.74 -6.39
C ILE A 87 -3.69 -9.16 -5.85
N PRO A 88 -4.72 -10.04 -5.77
CA PRO A 88 -4.52 -11.40 -5.25
C PRO A 88 -3.67 -12.31 -6.14
N ASN A 89 -3.48 -11.93 -7.41
CA ASN A 89 -2.75 -12.73 -8.39
C ASN A 89 -1.30 -12.27 -8.61
N LEU A 90 -0.87 -11.21 -7.92
CA LEU A 90 0.51 -10.74 -8.03
C LEU A 90 1.48 -11.77 -7.48
N VAL A 91 2.56 -12.01 -8.23
CA VAL A 91 3.64 -12.90 -7.83
C VAL A 91 4.93 -12.11 -7.60
N TYR A 92 5.82 -12.67 -6.80
CA TYR A 92 7.14 -12.09 -6.55
C TYR A 92 8.03 -12.24 -7.78
N ASP A 93 8.97 -11.31 -7.93
CA ASP A 93 10.04 -11.42 -8.92
C ASP A 93 10.99 -12.57 -8.54
N GLU A 94 11.31 -13.46 -9.48
CA GLU A 94 12.21 -14.59 -9.23
C GLU A 94 13.65 -14.16 -8.93
N SER A 95 14.06 -13.01 -9.46
CA SER A 95 15.40 -12.44 -9.28
C SER A 95 15.49 -11.52 -8.07
N ASN A 96 14.38 -10.94 -7.65
CA ASN A 96 14.27 -10.05 -6.50
C ASN A 96 13.02 -10.36 -5.68
N VAL A 97 13.12 -11.36 -4.83
CA VAL A 97 12.01 -11.85 -3.98
C VAL A 97 11.45 -10.81 -3.01
N GLU A 98 12.12 -9.68 -2.86
CA GLU A 98 11.61 -8.55 -2.06
C GLU A 98 10.63 -7.67 -2.84
N ASP A 99 10.52 -7.85 -4.17
CA ASP A 99 9.63 -7.07 -5.03
C ASP A 99 8.66 -7.98 -5.80
N ILE A 100 7.66 -7.37 -6.44
CA ILE A 100 6.76 -8.06 -7.35
C ILE A 100 7.34 -8.11 -8.76
N ASP A 101 6.93 -9.12 -9.53
CA ASP A 101 7.31 -9.23 -10.94
C ASP A 101 6.60 -8.13 -11.76
N THR A 102 7.37 -7.21 -12.32
CA THR A 102 6.85 -6.08 -13.13
C THR A 102 6.45 -6.48 -14.55
N ARG A 103 6.66 -7.75 -14.94
CA ARG A 103 6.22 -8.26 -16.26
C ARG A 103 4.74 -8.63 -16.27
N GLN A 104 4.09 -8.63 -15.10
CA GLN A 104 2.67 -8.89 -14.95
C GLN A 104 1.85 -7.57 -14.95
N GLU A 105 0.54 -7.67 -14.80
CA GLU A 105 -0.34 -6.51 -14.71
C GLU A 105 -0.25 -5.86 -13.31
N ASP A 106 0.73 -4.98 -13.11
CA ASP A 106 1.04 -4.36 -11.82
C ASP A 106 0.55 -2.91 -11.66
N HIS A 107 -0.06 -2.31 -12.69
CA HIS A 107 -0.45 -0.90 -12.69
C HIS A 107 -1.34 -0.50 -11.50
N ILE A 108 -2.34 -1.32 -11.18
CA ILE A 108 -3.24 -1.05 -10.02
C ILE A 108 -2.47 -1.13 -8.70
N TYR A 109 -1.49 -2.02 -8.62
CA TYR A 109 -0.62 -2.10 -7.45
C TYR A 109 0.22 -0.83 -7.30
N ASP A 110 0.82 -0.34 -8.37
CA ASP A 110 1.61 0.89 -8.37
C ASP A 110 0.77 2.11 -8.01
N GLU A 111 -0.42 2.26 -8.60
CA GLU A 111 -1.36 3.34 -8.25
C GLU A 111 -1.72 3.31 -6.75
N CYS A 112 -2.05 2.14 -6.21
CA CYS A 112 -2.37 2.00 -4.80
C CYS A 112 -1.17 2.33 -3.92
N ARG A 113 0.01 1.86 -4.27
CA ARG A 113 1.26 2.11 -3.57
C ARG A 113 1.57 3.61 -3.47
N TYR A 114 1.41 4.36 -4.56
CA TYR A 114 1.60 5.81 -4.56
C TYR A 114 0.65 6.50 -3.58
N VAL A 115 -0.63 6.17 -3.61
CA VAL A 115 -1.63 6.75 -2.69
C VAL A 115 -1.33 6.40 -1.23
N LEU A 116 -0.89 5.18 -0.95
CA LEU A 116 -0.58 4.75 0.41
C LEU A 116 0.69 5.40 0.97
N MET A 117 1.63 5.76 0.11
CA MET A 117 2.85 6.47 0.49
C MET A 117 2.62 7.93 0.89
N GLU A 118 1.49 8.54 0.48
CA GLU A 118 1.13 9.89 0.93
C GLU A 118 0.76 9.96 2.42
N ASN A 119 0.30 8.86 2.98
CA ASN A 119 -0.04 8.75 4.39
C ASN A 119 0.49 7.43 4.97
N PRO A 120 1.80 7.27 5.07
CA PRO A 120 2.40 6.03 5.51
C PRO A 120 2.04 5.72 6.96
N ILE A 121 1.74 4.46 7.24
CA ILE A 121 1.53 3.96 8.59
C ILE A 121 2.74 3.15 9.06
N SER A 122 3.00 3.22 10.36
CA SER A 122 3.95 2.31 10.99
C SER A 122 3.21 1.12 11.60
N PRO A 123 3.72 -0.09 11.46
CA PRO A 123 3.12 -1.22 12.16
C PRO A 123 3.13 -0.96 13.66
N PRO A 124 2.10 -1.43 14.38
CA PRO A 124 2.14 -1.38 15.83
C PRO A 124 3.41 -2.09 16.28
N ARG A 125 4.22 -1.41 17.09
CA ARG A 125 5.35 -2.07 17.73
C ARG A 125 4.76 -3.15 18.63
N HIS A 126 4.92 -4.40 18.23
CA HIS A 126 4.71 -5.49 19.16
C HIS A 126 5.75 -5.34 20.27
N THR A 127 5.35 -4.69 21.33
CA THR A 127 6.04 -4.80 22.61
C THR A 127 5.69 -6.16 23.22
N SER A 128 5.89 -7.23 22.48
CA SER A 128 6.07 -8.51 23.13
C SER A 128 7.36 -8.34 23.90
N ALA A 129 7.25 -8.24 25.21
CA ALA A 129 8.39 -8.55 26.07
C ALA A 129 9.01 -9.82 25.48
N PRO A 130 10.33 -9.88 25.29
CA PRO A 130 10.96 -11.09 24.81
C PRO A 130 10.40 -12.22 25.67
N PRO A 131 10.01 -13.36 25.07
CA PRO A 131 9.51 -14.48 25.87
C PRO A 131 10.53 -14.66 26.97
N VAL A 132 10.09 -14.55 28.22
CA VAL A 132 10.92 -14.93 29.34
C VAL A 132 11.24 -16.37 29.04
N LEU A 133 12.40 -16.63 28.46
CA LEU A 133 12.93 -17.96 28.33
C LEU A 133 13.03 -18.46 29.76
N ASP A 134 12.06 -19.28 30.16
CA ASP A 134 12.14 -19.97 31.43
C ASP A 134 13.52 -20.62 31.47
N ASP A 135 14.36 -20.15 32.38
CA ASP A 135 15.71 -20.67 32.53
C ASP A 135 15.61 -22.20 32.59
N PRO A 136 16.25 -22.95 31.65
CA PRO A 136 16.19 -24.41 31.67
C PRO A 136 16.56 -25.00 33.03
N LEU A 137 17.33 -24.30 33.84
CA LEU A 137 17.65 -24.68 35.24
C LEU A 137 16.48 -24.47 36.20
N GLU A 138 15.60 -23.49 35.96
CA GLU A 138 14.37 -23.34 36.75
C GLU A 138 13.33 -24.41 36.44
N LEU A 139 13.20 -24.79 35.17
CA LEU A 139 12.37 -25.95 34.79
C LEU A 139 12.81 -27.24 35.49
N HIS A 140 14.13 -27.44 35.62
CA HIS A 140 14.68 -28.60 36.35
C HIS A 140 14.43 -28.54 37.87
N ARG A 141 14.41 -27.37 38.46
CA ARG A 141 14.04 -27.15 39.87
C ARG A 141 12.56 -27.42 40.12
N LYS A 142 11.67 -26.91 39.26
CA LYS A 142 10.21 -27.17 39.38
C LYS A 142 9.85 -28.65 39.19
N ALA A 143 10.53 -29.35 38.28
CA ALA A 143 10.30 -30.78 38.05
C ALA A 143 10.64 -31.69 39.25
N LYS A 144 11.50 -31.24 40.16
CA LYS A 144 11.85 -32.02 41.38
C LYS A 144 10.78 -31.99 42.47
N PHE A 145 9.79 -31.11 42.40
CA PHE A 145 8.73 -30.98 43.41
C PHE A 145 7.47 -31.79 43.12
N TYR A 146 7.42 -32.52 41.99
CA TYR A 146 6.29 -33.39 41.63
C TYR A 146 6.62 -34.88 41.61
N ARG A 147 7.54 -35.34 42.49
CA ARG A 147 7.66 -36.79 42.81
C ARG A 147 6.76 -37.10 43.99
N ILE A 148 5.60 -37.67 43.68
CA ILE A 148 4.81 -38.50 44.59
C ILE A 148 5.41 -39.90 44.59
#